data_3e2d083e82cad70047873c0b1d03627d
#
_entry.id   3e2d083e82cad70047873c0b1d03627d
#
_cell.length_a   1.000
_cell.length_b   1.000
_cell.length_c   1.000
_cell.angle_alpha   90.00
_cell.angle_beta   90.00
_cell.angle_gamma   90.00
#
_symmetry.space_group_name_H-M   'P 1'
#
loop_
_entity.id
_entity.type
_entity.pdbx_description
1 polymer ?
#
loop_
_entity_poly.entity_id
_entity_poly.type
_entity_poly.pdbx_seq_one_letter_code
_entity_poly.pdbx_strand_id
1 'polypeptide(L)'
;MSDVQRSLTLMVYGESKVGKSTFAVTAPYPRLMLDVEGGHRFLPINVKYWDPMREEPPVADGTWDTVVVQVRDYDVVIKAFQWLQSGKHQFKSLIIDSISELQVKCMDNIAGTEQMKMQQWGELLRHMGALLRDLRDLTMHPTQPL
;
A
#
# COMPACT_ATOMS: atom_id res chain seq x y z
N MET A 1 11.05 -19.55 24.66
CA MET A 1 9.69 -19.18 24.23
C MET A 1 9.80 -18.47 22.89
N SER A 2 9.22 -19.00 21.87
CA SER A 2 9.22 -18.33 20.57
C SER A 2 8.25 -17.15 20.64
N ASP A 3 8.74 -15.96 20.32
CA ASP A 3 7.86 -14.81 20.13
C ASP A 3 6.91 -15.10 18.99
N VAL A 4 5.63 -15.22 19.30
CA VAL A 4 4.61 -15.36 18.26
C VAL A 4 4.46 -13.97 17.62
N GLN A 5 5.03 -13.81 16.45
CA GLN A 5 4.85 -12.59 15.69
C GLN A 5 3.39 -12.52 15.25
N ARG A 6 2.70 -11.52 15.75
CA ARG A 6 1.29 -11.29 15.41
C ARG A 6 1.21 -10.13 14.43
N SER A 7 0.74 -10.44 13.25
CA SER A 7 0.45 -9.43 12.22
C SER A 7 -1.06 -9.28 12.09
N LEU A 8 -1.49 -8.08 11.76
CA LEU A 8 -2.90 -7.75 11.66
C LEU A 8 -3.18 -7.12 10.30
N THR A 9 -4.18 -7.66 9.62
CA THR A 9 -4.71 -7.07 8.39
C THR A 9 -6.05 -6.44 8.70
N LEU A 10 -6.17 -5.13 8.45
CA LEU A 10 -7.37 -4.36 8.75
C LEU A 10 -7.88 -3.65 7.50
N MET A 11 -9.19 -3.61 7.34
CA MET A 11 -9.86 -2.70 6.42
C MET A 11 -10.68 -1.72 7.25
N VAL A 12 -10.36 -0.43 7.12
CA VAL A 12 -11.06 0.65 7.82
C VAL A 12 -11.92 1.40 6.83
N TYR A 13 -13.20 1.53 7.13
CA TYR A 13 -14.14 2.22 6.26
C TYR A 13 -15.02 3.17 7.07
N GLY A 14 -15.58 4.15 6.41
CA GLY A 14 -16.42 5.18 7.02
C GLY A 14 -16.52 6.39 6.12
N GLU A 15 -17.25 7.39 6.58
CA GLU A 15 -17.40 8.66 5.86
C GLU A 15 -16.10 9.44 5.81
N SER A 16 -16.02 10.41 4.90
CA SER A 16 -14.87 11.31 4.80
C SER A 16 -14.65 12.07 6.11
N LYS A 17 -13.38 12.34 6.44
CA LYS A 17 -12.96 13.17 7.58
C LYS A 17 -13.33 12.61 8.96
N VAL A 18 -13.53 11.28 9.08
CA VAL A 18 -13.77 10.65 10.38
C VAL A 18 -12.48 10.15 11.06
N GLY A 19 -11.31 10.35 10.41
CA GLY A 19 -10.02 10.01 11.01
C GLY A 19 -9.44 8.66 10.58
N LYS A 20 -9.88 8.10 9.46
CA LYS A 20 -9.38 6.81 8.96
C LYS A 20 -7.87 6.83 8.71
N SER A 21 -7.39 7.84 7.99
CA SER A 21 -5.96 7.98 7.68
C SER A 21 -5.13 8.27 8.94
N THR A 22 -5.66 9.08 9.85
CA THR A 22 -5.01 9.35 11.14
C THR A 22 -4.89 8.08 11.97
N PHE A 23 -5.90 7.24 11.97
CA PHE A 23 -5.84 5.93 12.61
C PHE A 23 -4.78 5.04 11.95
N ALA A 24 -4.72 5.00 10.63
CA ALA A 24 -3.79 4.14 9.89
C ALA A 24 -2.33 4.44 10.24
N VAL A 25 -1.97 5.71 10.44
CA VAL A 25 -0.59 6.08 10.77
C VAL A 25 -0.22 5.84 12.24
N THR A 26 -1.08 5.21 13.02
CA THR A 26 -0.72 4.67 14.33
C THR A 26 -0.04 3.30 14.24
N ALA A 27 0.01 2.70 13.05
CA ALA A 27 0.68 1.43 12.83
C ALA A 27 2.20 1.52 13.11
N PRO A 28 2.86 0.40 13.44
CA PRO A 28 4.30 0.40 13.71
C PRO A 28 5.13 0.97 12.57
N TYR A 29 6.13 1.79 12.91
CA TYR A 29 7.05 2.36 11.93
C TYR A 29 8.34 1.50 11.86
N PRO A 30 9.08 1.52 10.73
CA PRO A 30 8.86 2.27 9.51
C PRO A 30 7.61 1.81 8.74
N ARG A 31 6.81 2.79 8.31
CA ARG A 31 5.58 2.53 7.57
C ARG A 31 5.78 2.80 6.08
N LEU A 32 5.14 2.00 5.25
CA LEU A 32 5.00 2.31 3.83
C LEU A 32 3.55 2.69 3.55
N MET A 33 3.34 3.88 3.02
CA MET A 33 2.01 4.35 2.62
C MET A 33 1.93 4.46 1.10
N LEU A 34 1.05 3.67 0.50
CA LEU A 34 0.68 3.81 -0.90
C LEU A 34 -0.47 4.83 -0.94
N ASP A 35 -0.12 6.08 -1.25
CA ASP A 35 -1.06 7.19 -1.21
C ASP A 35 -1.63 7.45 -2.60
N VAL A 36 -2.90 7.11 -2.77
CA VAL A 36 -3.62 7.26 -4.03
C VAL A 36 -4.40 8.57 -4.08
N GLU A 37 -4.76 9.11 -2.91
CA GLU A 37 -5.60 10.31 -2.80
C GLU A 37 -4.83 11.61 -2.53
N GLY A 38 -3.55 11.52 -2.15
CA GLY A 38 -2.75 12.69 -1.82
C GLY A 38 -2.96 13.23 -0.41
N GLY A 39 -3.62 12.47 0.46
CA GLY A 39 -3.99 12.90 1.82
C GLY A 39 -2.85 12.87 2.84
N HIS A 40 -1.70 12.31 2.50
CA HIS A 40 -0.57 12.19 3.43
C HIS A 40 -0.08 13.55 3.98
N ARG A 41 -0.26 14.63 3.20
CA ARG A 41 0.20 15.97 3.56
C ARG A 41 -0.47 16.54 4.80
N PHE A 42 -1.61 15.99 5.20
CA PHE A 42 -2.39 16.46 6.34
C PHE A 42 -2.22 15.57 7.58
N LEU A 43 -1.30 14.59 7.53
CA LEU A 43 -1.09 13.64 8.61
C LEU A 43 0.12 14.03 9.47
N PRO A 44 0.11 13.70 10.78
CA PRO A 44 1.21 14.01 11.70
C PRO A 44 2.35 12.99 11.56
N ILE A 45 2.99 12.96 10.40
CA ILE A 45 4.05 12.00 10.07
C ILE A 45 5.27 12.70 9.52
N ASN A 46 6.44 12.07 9.67
CA ASN A 46 7.68 12.48 9.04
C ASN A 46 7.88 11.68 7.77
N VAL A 47 7.76 12.33 6.63
CA VAL A 47 7.64 11.70 5.33
C VAL A 47 8.98 11.62 4.61
N LYS A 48 9.25 10.46 4.01
CA LYS A 48 10.25 10.26 2.97
C LYS A 48 9.52 9.80 1.71
N TYR A 49 9.75 10.48 0.59
CA TYR A 49 9.16 10.07 -0.68
C TYR A 49 10.00 8.98 -1.35
N TRP A 50 9.34 8.05 -2.02
CA TRP A 50 9.98 6.95 -2.71
C TRP A 50 9.27 6.67 -4.02
N ASP A 51 10.05 6.43 -5.08
CA ASP A 51 9.55 5.96 -6.37
C ASP A 51 10.05 4.53 -6.60
N PRO A 52 9.18 3.51 -6.43
CA PRO A 52 9.58 2.10 -6.60
C PRO A 52 10.07 1.76 -8.00
N MET A 53 9.69 2.56 -9.00
CA MET A 53 10.09 2.33 -10.39
C MET A 53 11.54 2.71 -10.66
N ARG A 54 12.14 3.53 -9.80
CA ARG A 54 13.47 4.11 -10.03
C ARG A 54 14.50 3.79 -8.96
N GLU A 55 14.07 3.54 -7.74
CA GLU A 55 14.94 3.45 -6.58
C GLU A 55 14.62 2.21 -5.74
N GLU A 56 15.61 1.78 -4.97
CA GLU A 56 15.40 0.79 -3.93
C GLU A 56 14.66 1.40 -2.74
N PRO A 57 14.02 0.58 -1.89
CA PRO A 57 13.38 1.10 -0.69
C PRO A 57 14.34 1.87 0.20
N PRO A 58 13.93 3.02 0.75
CA PRO A 58 14.79 3.80 1.66
C PRO A 58 15.16 3.02 2.92
N VAL A 59 16.36 3.26 3.41
CA VAL A 59 16.84 2.70 4.68
C VAL A 59 16.42 3.63 5.82
N ALA A 60 15.92 3.06 6.90
CA ALA A 60 15.52 3.82 8.08
C ALA A 60 16.75 4.47 8.74
N ASP A 61 16.76 5.80 8.81
CA ASP A 61 17.87 6.60 9.35
C ASP A 61 17.45 7.48 10.54
N GLY A 62 16.20 7.36 11.01
CA GLY A 62 15.66 8.14 12.09
C GLY A 62 15.08 9.51 11.68
N THR A 63 15.26 9.93 10.43
CA THR A 63 14.75 11.22 9.94
C THR A 63 13.31 11.14 9.46
N TRP A 64 12.81 9.94 9.24
CA TRP A 64 11.45 9.71 8.76
C TRP A 64 10.83 8.50 9.46
N ASP A 65 9.52 8.45 9.56
CA ASP A 65 8.76 7.32 10.08
C ASP A 65 7.86 6.68 9.03
N THR A 66 7.55 7.39 7.96
CA THR A 66 6.65 6.93 6.91
C THR A 66 7.23 7.25 5.54
N VAL A 67 7.37 6.22 4.71
CA VAL A 67 7.67 6.39 3.29
C VAL A 67 6.35 6.50 2.55
N VAL A 68 6.23 7.53 1.72
CA VAL A 68 5.04 7.74 0.88
C VAL A 68 5.39 7.45 -0.56
N VAL A 69 4.62 6.54 -1.16
CA VAL A 69 4.62 6.30 -2.59
C VAL A 69 3.37 6.97 -3.15
N GLN A 70 3.56 7.96 -4.02
CA GLN A 70 2.47 8.61 -4.71
C GLN A 70 2.04 7.73 -5.89
N VAL A 71 0.88 7.10 -5.76
CA VAL A 71 0.39 6.14 -6.74
C VAL A 71 -0.26 6.89 -7.90
N ARG A 72 0.46 7.01 -9.00
CA ARG A 72 -0.03 7.63 -10.24
C ARG A 72 -0.76 6.64 -11.12
N ASP A 73 -0.33 5.39 -11.10
CA ASP A 73 -0.95 4.30 -11.87
C ASP A 73 -0.79 2.97 -11.12
N TYR A 74 -1.46 1.95 -11.61
CA TYR A 74 -1.47 0.63 -10.97
C TYR A 74 -0.10 -0.07 -11.00
N ASP A 75 0.72 0.21 -12.01
CA ASP A 75 2.05 -0.42 -12.16
C ASP A 75 2.98 -0.04 -10.99
N VAL A 76 2.83 1.16 -10.44
CA VAL A 76 3.59 1.61 -9.28
C VAL A 76 3.31 0.71 -8.07
N VAL A 77 2.06 0.32 -7.88
CA VAL A 77 1.65 -0.58 -6.78
C VAL A 77 2.26 -1.96 -6.98
N ILE A 78 2.23 -2.48 -8.18
CA ILE A 78 2.81 -3.79 -8.51
C ILE A 78 4.33 -3.78 -8.23
N LYS A 79 5.01 -2.71 -8.62
CA LYS A 79 6.46 -2.59 -8.38
C LYS A 79 6.78 -2.49 -6.89
N ALA A 80 6.01 -1.71 -6.14
CA ALA A 80 6.14 -1.63 -4.68
C ALA A 80 5.94 -3.01 -4.04
N PHE A 81 4.93 -3.76 -4.48
CA PHE A 81 4.69 -5.12 -4.01
C PHE A 81 5.88 -6.04 -4.29
N GLN A 82 6.49 -5.95 -5.47
CA GLN A 82 7.67 -6.76 -5.81
C GLN A 82 8.82 -6.49 -4.86
N TRP A 83 9.05 -5.23 -4.48
CA TRP A 83 10.06 -4.89 -3.49
C TRP A 83 9.74 -5.47 -2.11
N LEU A 84 8.47 -5.41 -1.69
CA LEU A 84 8.04 -6.00 -0.42
C LEU A 84 8.21 -7.53 -0.43
N GLN A 85 7.88 -8.16 -1.53
CA GLN A 85 8.01 -9.61 -1.69
C GLN A 85 9.47 -10.05 -1.67
N SER A 86 10.37 -9.23 -2.17
CA SER A 86 11.81 -9.53 -2.16
C SER A 86 12.41 -9.53 -0.76
N GLY A 87 11.75 -8.92 0.21
CA GLY A 87 12.26 -8.75 1.56
C GLY A 87 13.36 -7.70 1.72
N LYS A 88 13.72 -6.99 0.66
CA LYS A 88 14.80 -5.99 0.66
C LYS A 88 14.28 -4.63 1.12
N HIS A 89 13.68 -4.58 2.31
CA HIS A 89 13.12 -3.38 2.89
C HIS A 89 13.13 -3.48 4.41
N GLN A 90 12.82 -2.38 5.08
CA GLN A 90 12.77 -2.32 6.55
C GLN A 90 11.37 -1.97 7.08
N PHE A 91 10.36 -1.99 6.22
CA PHE A 91 9.00 -1.62 6.62
C PHE A 91 8.38 -2.64 7.56
N LYS A 92 7.66 -2.16 8.56
CA LYS A 92 6.88 -2.98 9.49
C LYS A 92 5.39 -2.90 9.23
N SER A 93 4.94 -1.91 8.47
CA SER A 93 3.52 -1.72 8.17
C SER A 93 3.33 -1.24 6.74
N LEU A 94 2.23 -1.64 6.14
CA LEU A 94 1.79 -1.18 4.83
C LEU A 94 0.41 -0.56 4.97
N ILE A 95 0.25 0.64 4.44
CA ILE A 95 -1.00 1.37 4.43
C ILE A 95 -1.38 1.66 2.97
N ILE A 96 -2.61 1.39 2.61
CA ILE A 96 -3.17 1.76 1.31
C ILE A 96 -4.27 2.76 1.54
N ASP A 97 -4.13 3.95 1.02
CA ASP A 97 -5.08 5.04 1.18
C ASP A 97 -5.40 5.65 -0.18
N SER A 98 -6.46 5.25 -0.79
CA SER A 98 -7.47 4.30 -0.36
C SER A 98 -7.62 3.13 -1.34
N ILE A 99 -8.25 2.07 -0.89
CA ILE A 99 -8.60 0.92 -1.73
C ILE A 99 -9.56 1.34 -2.86
N SER A 100 -10.51 2.22 -2.58
CA SER A 100 -11.47 2.71 -3.58
C SER A 100 -10.77 3.42 -4.73
N GLU A 101 -9.82 4.30 -4.44
CA GLU A 101 -9.05 5.00 -5.47
C GLU A 101 -8.05 4.06 -6.16
N LEU A 102 -7.51 3.09 -5.45
CA LEU A 102 -6.67 2.06 -6.05
C LEU A 102 -7.46 1.25 -7.08
N GLN A 103 -8.72 0.95 -6.79
CA GLN A 103 -9.60 0.27 -7.73
C GLN A 103 -9.78 1.07 -9.02
N VAL A 104 -9.92 2.40 -8.91
CA VAL A 104 -10.00 3.30 -10.08
C VAL A 104 -8.71 3.20 -10.90
N LYS A 105 -7.54 3.20 -10.28
CA LYS A 105 -6.27 3.03 -11.00
C LYS A 105 -6.18 1.68 -11.70
N CYS A 106 -6.69 0.63 -11.09
CA CYS A 106 -6.75 -0.69 -11.72
C CYS A 106 -7.70 -0.68 -12.92
N MET A 107 -8.85 -0.03 -12.82
CA MET A 107 -9.79 0.14 -13.92
C MET A 107 -9.13 0.87 -15.09
N ASP A 108 -8.42 1.96 -14.82
CA ASP A 108 -7.71 2.73 -15.85
C ASP A 108 -6.64 1.89 -16.54
N ASN A 109 -5.98 1.03 -15.81
CA ASN A 109 -4.98 0.11 -16.36
C ASN A 109 -5.60 -0.94 -17.29
N ILE A 110 -6.83 -1.38 -17.03
CA ILE A 110 -7.54 -2.39 -17.81
C ILE A 110 -8.21 -1.77 -19.06
N ALA A 111 -8.94 -0.66 -18.86
CA ALA A 111 -9.81 -0.09 -19.88
C ALA A 111 -9.34 1.27 -20.43
N GLY A 112 -8.30 1.87 -19.81
CA GLY A 112 -7.87 3.20 -20.15
C GLY A 112 -8.97 4.22 -19.84
N THR A 113 -9.23 5.14 -20.78
CA THR A 113 -10.27 6.15 -20.62
C THR A 113 -11.64 5.68 -21.14
N GLU A 114 -11.71 4.46 -21.69
CA GLU A 114 -12.94 3.91 -22.21
C GLU A 114 -13.82 3.35 -21.10
N GLN A 115 -15.11 3.19 -21.41
CA GLN A 115 -16.03 2.56 -20.48
C GLN A 115 -15.70 1.08 -20.33
N MET A 116 -15.78 0.57 -19.09
CA MET A 116 -15.53 -0.84 -18.79
C MET A 116 -16.54 -1.74 -19.47
N LYS A 117 -16.05 -2.74 -20.18
CA LYS A 117 -16.86 -3.80 -20.76
C LYS A 117 -17.16 -4.86 -19.71
N MET A 118 -18.22 -5.65 -19.92
CA MET A 118 -18.63 -6.67 -18.95
C MET A 118 -17.51 -7.65 -18.58
N GLN A 119 -16.72 -8.09 -19.56
CA GLN A 119 -15.59 -8.98 -19.32
C GLN A 119 -14.49 -8.34 -18.47
N GLN A 120 -14.32 -7.02 -18.61
CA GLN A 120 -13.29 -6.26 -17.88
C GLN A 120 -13.63 -6.10 -16.40
N TRP A 121 -14.91 -6.13 -16.03
CA TRP A 121 -15.30 -6.15 -14.62
C TRP A 121 -14.81 -7.42 -13.93
N GLY A 122 -14.86 -8.56 -14.61
CA GLY A 122 -14.29 -9.82 -14.10
C GLY A 122 -12.79 -9.74 -13.94
N GLU A 123 -12.08 -9.12 -14.89
CA GLU A 123 -10.64 -8.85 -14.77
C GLU A 123 -10.33 -7.97 -13.57
N LEU A 124 -11.10 -6.90 -13.37
CA LEU A 124 -10.90 -6.00 -12.23
C LEU A 124 -11.02 -6.76 -10.90
N LEU A 125 -12.07 -7.56 -10.74
CA LEU A 125 -12.27 -8.35 -9.53
C LEU A 125 -11.11 -9.32 -9.30
N ARG A 126 -10.63 -9.97 -10.35
CA ARG A 126 -9.51 -10.91 -10.27
C ARG A 126 -8.22 -10.19 -9.88
N HIS A 127 -7.90 -9.06 -10.51
CA HIS A 127 -6.68 -8.30 -10.21
C HIS A 127 -6.70 -7.74 -8.79
N MET A 128 -7.79 -7.11 -8.38
CA MET A 128 -7.90 -6.54 -7.04
C MET A 128 -7.90 -7.63 -5.97
N GLY A 129 -8.62 -8.73 -6.22
CA GLY A 129 -8.64 -9.86 -5.29
C GLY A 129 -7.26 -10.51 -5.14
N ALA A 130 -6.55 -10.70 -6.23
CA ALA A 130 -5.19 -11.25 -6.20
C ALA A 130 -4.24 -10.32 -5.46
N LEU A 131 -4.27 -9.03 -5.74
CA LEU A 131 -3.43 -8.05 -5.05
C LEU A 131 -3.68 -8.05 -3.55
N LEU A 132 -4.94 -8.02 -3.12
CA LEU A 132 -5.28 -8.00 -1.70
C LEU A 132 -4.83 -9.27 -0.98
N ARG A 133 -4.96 -10.44 -1.62
CA ARG A 133 -4.45 -11.69 -1.07
C ARG A 133 -2.93 -11.70 -0.96
N ASP A 134 -2.25 -11.24 -2.00
CA ASP A 134 -0.79 -11.17 -2.04
C ASP A 134 -0.25 -10.21 -0.98
N LEU A 135 -0.88 -9.07 -0.81
CA LEU A 135 -0.50 -8.11 0.24
C LEU A 135 -0.73 -8.66 1.63
N ARG A 136 -1.85 -9.36 1.84
CA ARG A 136 -2.13 -10.03 3.12
C ARG A 136 -1.04 -11.07 3.43
N ASP A 137 -0.61 -11.82 2.43
CA ASP A 137 0.37 -12.89 2.61
C ASP A 137 1.77 -12.35 2.95
N LEU A 138 2.03 -11.06 2.74
CA LEU A 138 3.27 -10.40 3.19
C LEU A 138 3.42 -10.41 4.71
N THR A 139 2.35 -10.56 5.46
CA THR A 139 2.40 -10.71 6.92
C THR A 139 3.12 -11.99 7.34
N MET A 140 3.22 -12.96 6.43
CA MET A 140 3.86 -14.26 6.65
C MET A 140 5.20 -14.38 5.93
N HIS A 141 5.78 -13.27 5.47
CA HIS A 141 7.08 -13.29 4.78
C HIS A 141 8.16 -13.86 5.70
N PRO A 142 9.01 -14.79 5.20
CA PRO A 142 9.94 -15.53 6.05
C PRO A 142 11.05 -14.66 6.67
N THR A 143 11.44 -13.56 6.04
CA THR A 143 12.56 -12.73 6.50
C THR A 143 12.16 -11.31 6.89
N GLN A 144 11.10 -10.77 6.29
CA GLN A 144 10.66 -9.40 6.54
C GLN A 144 9.12 -9.32 6.52
N PRO A 145 8.45 -9.90 7.51
CA PRO A 145 6.98 -9.83 7.58
C PRO A 145 6.51 -8.42 7.95
N LEU A 146 5.36 -8.07 7.44
CA LEU A 146 4.69 -6.81 7.76
C LEU A 146 3.80 -6.91 8.99
#